data_8756450a83fd9cd3b8c9668df3cb4bb1
#
_entry.id   8756450a83fd9cd3b8c9668df3cb4bb1
#
_cell.length_a   1.000
_cell.length_b   1.000
_cell.length_c   1.000
_cell.angle_alpha   90.00
_cell.angle_beta   90.00
_cell.angle_gamma   90.00
#
_symmetry.space_group_name_H-M   'P 1'
#
loop_
_entity.id
_entity.type
_entity.pdbx_description
1 polymer ?
#
loop_
_entity_poly.entity_id
_entity_poly.type
_entity_poly.pdbx_seq_one_letter_code
_entity_poly.pdbx_strand_id
1 'polypeptide(L)'
;APPALPKQPSADDIDAIMVLTGAADAVDHPSWVTPRDDIESVLESSHIDLAADTLLGFAADGSLIAHGRATRAAAADTRVQAYAMGTVHPDWRGRGIGRQLMAWSVARAQQHLAASDSLLPGWVIMYAEETNTAAVRLGQRAGLAIERYFTTMERPLAEPIPDIAIPDDVRIIQFTPELAEATRLARNDAFRDHWGSQPNVPETWQKFVTGEIF
;
A
#
# COMPACT_ATOMS: atom_id res chain seq x y z
N ALA A 1 5.87 29.56 15.08
CA ALA A 1 4.71 28.88 15.66
C ALA A 1 5.07 27.43 15.89
N PRO A 2 4.61 26.79 16.98
CA PRO A 2 4.83 25.36 17.15
C PRO A 2 4.15 24.62 15.98
N PRO A 3 4.69 23.46 15.53
CA PRO A 3 4.04 22.66 14.51
C PRO A 3 2.61 22.31 14.98
N ALA A 4 1.65 22.40 14.08
CA ALA A 4 0.29 21.98 14.38
C ALA A 4 0.31 20.52 14.84
N LEU A 5 -0.50 20.19 15.84
CA LEU A 5 -0.66 18.80 16.27
C LEU A 5 -1.10 17.94 15.08
N PRO A 6 -0.60 16.72 14.98
CA PRO A 6 -0.99 15.82 13.89
C PRO A 6 -2.52 15.66 13.90
N LYS A 7 -3.15 15.94 12.76
CA LYS A 7 -4.59 15.78 12.55
C LYS A 7 -4.84 14.34 12.08
N GLN A 8 -5.88 13.72 12.63
CA GLN A 8 -6.38 12.45 12.12
C GLN A 8 -7.00 12.66 10.74
N PRO A 9 -6.68 11.83 9.72
CA PRO A 9 -7.35 11.87 8.44
C PRO A 9 -8.85 11.59 8.57
N SER A 10 -9.61 12.25 7.73
CA SER A 10 -11.06 12.06 7.59
C SER A 10 -11.41 12.01 6.11
N ALA A 11 -12.67 11.75 5.78
CA ALA A 11 -13.15 11.81 4.41
C ALA A 11 -12.85 13.18 3.73
N ASP A 12 -12.82 14.26 4.52
CA ASP A 12 -12.51 15.61 4.01
C ASP A 12 -11.05 15.76 3.57
N ASP A 13 -10.16 14.87 3.99
CA ASP A 13 -8.73 14.93 3.65
C ASP A 13 -8.38 14.08 2.41
N ILE A 14 -9.32 13.27 1.90
CA ILE A 14 -9.08 12.36 0.75
C ILE A 14 -8.58 13.15 -0.46
N ASP A 15 -9.24 14.24 -0.81
CA ASP A 15 -8.85 15.05 -1.97
C ASP A 15 -7.44 15.64 -1.80
N ALA A 16 -7.09 16.10 -0.60
CA ALA A 16 -5.76 16.60 -0.30
C ALA A 16 -4.70 15.48 -0.36
N ILE A 17 -5.03 14.27 0.09
CA ILE A 17 -4.15 13.09 -0.01
C ILE A 17 -3.97 12.71 -1.49
N MET A 18 -5.04 12.72 -2.29
CA MET A 18 -4.97 12.46 -3.73
C MET A 18 -4.06 13.46 -4.46
N VAL A 19 -4.18 14.76 -4.15
CA VAL A 19 -3.31 15.80 -4.73
C VAL A 19 -1.85 15.56 -4.36
N LEU A 20 -1.55 15.28 -3.09
CA LEU A 20 -0.21 14.97 -2.62
C LEU A 20 0.37 13.73 -3.29
N THR A 21 -0.42 12.65 -3.34
CA THR A 21 0.00 11.36 -3.91
C THR A 21 0.22 11.51 -5.42
N GLY A 22 -0.70 12.16 -6.14
CA GLY A 22 -0.54 12.39 -7.58
C GLY A 22 0.70 13.23 -7.93
N ALA A 23 1.04 14.24 -7.11
CA ALA A 23 2.28 15.00 -7.28
C ALA A 23 3.54 14.13 -7.07
N ALA A 24 3.49 13.18 -6.14
CA ALA A 24 4.59 12.25 -5.89
C ALA A 24 4.69 11.19 -6.99
N ASP A 25 3.56 10.60 -7.40
CA ASP A 25 3.47 9.59 -8.46
C ASP A 25 4.08 10.10 -9.76
N ALA A 26 3.76 11.33 -10.16
CA ALA A 26 4.29 11.95 -11.38
C ALA A 26 5.83 12.03 -11.42
N VAL A 27 6.49 12.02 -10.26
CA VAL A 27 7.95 12.07 -10.14
C VAL A 27 8.56 10.68 -9.92
N ASP A 28 7.92 9.88 -9.09
CA ASP A 28 8.50 8.60 -8.62
C ASP A 28 8.19 7.45 -9.59
N HIS A 29 6.99 7.41 -10.18
CA HIS A 29 6.55 6.36 -11.12
C HIS A 29 5.45 6.89 -12.07
N PRO A 30 5.83 7.70 -13.07
CA PRO A 30 4.88 8.44 -13.92
C PRO A 30 3.95 7.56 -14.76
N SER A 31 4.22 6.27 -14.88
CA SER A 31 3.35 5.30 -15.55
C SER A 31 2.25 4.73 -14.65
N TRP A 32 2.24 5.08 -13.36
CA TRP A 32 1.27 4.62 -12.38
C TRP A 32 0.57 5.82 -11.72
N VAL A 33 -0.72 5.71 -11.52
CA VAL A 33 -1.51 6.66 -10.75
C VAL A 33 -2.17 5.90 -9.61
N THR A 34 -1.96 6.35 -8.38
CA THR A 34 -2.62 5.77 -7.21
C THR A 34 -4.12 5.99 -7.30
N PRO A 35 -4.95 4.93 -7.35
CA PRO A 35 -6.40 5.07 -7.40
C PRO A 35 -6.95 5.70 -6.12
N ARG A 36 -8.07 6.41 -6.25
CA ARG A 36 -8.79 6.99 -5.11
C ARG A 36 -9.25 5.90 -4.13
N ASP A 37 -9.76 4.79 -4.65
CA ASP A 37 -10.24 3.65 -3.88
C ASP A 37 -9.19 3.05 -2.94
N ASP A 38 -7.91 3.09 -3.32
CA ASP A 38 -6.81 2.62 -2.48
C ASP A 38 -6.69 3.46 -1.20
N ILE A 39 -6.94 4.77 -1.30
CA ILE A 39 -6.91 5.68 -0.16
C ILE A 39 -8.18 5.52 0.68
N GLU A 40 -9.34 5.49 0.05
CA GLU A 40 -10.63 5.30 0.71
C GLU A 40 -10.70 3.96 1.44
N SER A 41 -10.23 2.89 0.82
CA SER A 41 -10.20 1.55 1.43
C SER A 41 -9.41 1.50 2.74
N VAL A 42 -8.35 2.29 2.85
CA VAL A 42 -7.57 2.42 4.09
C VAL A 42 -8.37 3.14 5.16
N LEU A 43 -9.00 4.27 4.80
CA LEU A 43 -9.78 5.07 5.76
C LEU A 43 -11.02 4.34 6.28
N GLU A 44 -11.57 3.43 5.47
CA GLU A 44 -12.75 2.65 5.82
C GLU A 44 -12.44 1.27 6.43
N SER A 45 -11.17 0.91 6.55
CA SER A 45 -10.79 -0.43 7.04
C SER A 45 -11.03 -0.56 8.54
N SER A 46 -11.81 -1.57 8.94
CA SER A 46 -12.23 -1.80 10.32
C SER A 46 -11.07 -2.13 11.28
N HIS A 47 -9.93 -2.61 10.73
CA HIS A 47 -8.75 -3.00 11.50
C HIS A 47 -7.67 -1.93 11.58
N ILE A 48 -7.95 -0.71 11.09
CA ILE A 48 -7.01 0.43 11.11
C ILE A 48 -7.54 1.48 12.08
N ASP A 49 -6.74 1.84 13.07
CA ASP A 49 -6.99 3.00 13.94
C ASP A 49 -6.41 4.25 13.28
N LEU A 50 -7.24 5.01 12.56
CA LEU A 50 -6.78 6.19 11.83
C LEU A 50 -6.04 7.19 12.70
N ALA A 51 -6.41 7.34 13.98
CA ALA A 51 -5.75 8.26 14.89
C ALA A 51 -4.33 7.83 15.26
N ALA A 52 -4.10 6.53 15.38
CA ALA A 52 -2.83 5.96 15.78
C ALA A 52 -1.98 5.50 14.57
N ASP A 53 -2.62 5.12 13.46
CA ASP A 53 -1.98 4.46 12.32
C ASP A 53 -1.71 5.38 11.13
N THR A 54 -2.14 6.64 11.20
CA THR A 54 -1.94 7.61 10.13
C THR A 54 -1.40 8.93 10.66
N LEU A 55 -0.70 9.67 9.79
CA LEU A 55 -0.10 10.95 10.10
C LEU A 55 -0.22 11.89 8.89
N LEU A 56 -0.74 13.09 9.11
CA LEU A 56 -0.78 14.16 8.12
C LEU A 56 0.16 15.30 8.51
N GLY A 57 0.95 15.78 7.56
CA GLY A 57 1.84 16.92 7.74
C GLY A 57 1.43 18.08 6.83
N PHE A 58 1.22 19.25 7.42
CA PHE A 58 0.76 20.46 6.72
C PHE A 58 1.85 21.52 6.70
N ALA A 59 1.90 22.29 5.60
CA ALA A 59 2.67 23.52 5.52
C ALA A 59 1.96 24.66 6.27
N ALA A 60 2.63 25.79 6.42
CA ALA A 60 2.09 26.94 7.14
C ALA A 60 0.87 27.58 6.44
N ASP A 61 0.72 27.39 5.15
CA ASP A 61 -0.42 27.83 4.33
C ASP A 61 -1.62 26.86 4.38
N GLY A 62 -1.48 25.74 5.09
CA GLY A 62 -2.51 24.70 5.22
C GLY A 62 -2.47 23.62 4.15
N SER A 63 -1.55 23.69 3.19
CA SER A 63 -1.40 22.62 2.19
C SER A 63 -0.86 21.34 2.81
N LEU A 64 -1.41 20.17 2.41
CA LEU A 64 -0.92 18.87 2.82
C LEU A 64 0.37 18.55 2.06
N ILE A 65 1.46 18.33 2.79
CA ILE A 65 2.80 18.11 2.23
C ILE A 65 3.41 16.76 2.58
N ALA A 66 2.83 16.06 3.51
CA ALA A 66 3.25 14.72 3.90
C ALA A 66 2.08 13.89 4.42
N HIS A 67 2.07 12.62 4.07
CA HIS A 67 1.13 11.62 4.59
C HIS A 67 1.93 10.38 4.96
N GLY A 68 1.67 9.80 6.11
CA GLY A 68 2.22 8.53 6.56
C GLY A 68 1.16 7.59 7.07
N ARG A 69 1.39 6.32 6.90
CA ARG A 69 0.58 5.28 7.53
C ARG A 69 1.45 4.11 7.96
N ALA A 70 1.03 3.46 9.05
CA ALA A 70 1.59 2.20 9.49
C ALA A 70 0.43 1.25 9.78
N THR A 71 0.30 0.18 9.01
CA THR A 71 -0.83 -0.73 9.09
C THR A 71 -0.34 -2.17 9.19
N ARG A 72 -1.15 -3.04 9.75
CA ARG A 72 -0.88 -4.49 9.79
C ARG A 72 -1.79 -5.20 8.78
N ALA A 73 -1.27 -6.22 8.11
CA ALA A 73 -2.11 -7.10 7.28
C ALA A 73 -3.24 -7.71 8.11
N ALA A 74 -4.44 -7.79 7.52
CA ALA A 74 -5.64 -8.31 8.20
C ALA A 74 -5.54 -9.79 8.53
N ALA A 75 -4.70 -10.56 7.81
CA ALA A 75 -4.44 -11.97 8.06
C ALA A 75 -2.94 -12.27 8.08
N ALA A 76 -2.57 -13.35 8.74
CA ALA A 76 -1.21 -13.87 8.77
C ALA A 76 -1.26 -15.39 8.70
N ASP A 77 -0.53 -15.99 7.75
CA ASP A 77 -0.40 -17.44 7.57
C ASP A 77 1.05 -17.87 7.73
N THR A 78 1.98 -17.21 7.09
CA THR A 78 3.41 -17.53 7.15
C THR A 78 4.23 -16.51 7.93
N ARG A 79 3.74 -15.29 8.07
CA ARG A 79 4.36 -14.18 8.80
C ARG A 79 3.34 -13.10 9.16
N VAL A 80 3.62 -12.33 10.20
CA VAL A 80 2.87 -11.10 10.48
C VAL A 80 3.53 -9.96 9.72
N GLN A 81 2.77 -9.28 8.88
CA GLN A 81 3.26 -8.16 8.07
C GLN A 81 2.71 -6.84 8.59
N ALA A 82 3.61 -5.91 8.89
CA ALA A 82 3.28 -4.52 9.18
C ALA A 82 3.94 -3.61 8.15
N TYR A 83 3.20 -2.70 7.58
CA TYR A 83 3.63 -1.83 6.49
C TYR A 83 3.96 -0.44 7.02
N ALA A 84 5.13 0.08 6.67
CA ALA A 84 5.57 1.44 6.94
C ALA A 84 5.55 2.22 5.62
N MET A 85 4.49 2.97 5.38
CA MET A 85 4.25 3.69 4.13
C MET A 85 4.25 5.20 4.36
N GLY A 86 4.61 5.98 3.33
CA GLY A 86 4.54 7.42 3.44
C GLY A 86 4.94 8.14 2.16
N THR A 87 4.35 9.32 1.98
CA THR A 87 4.56 10.20 0.84
C THR A 87 4.95 11.59 1.33
N VAL A 88 5.93 12.20 0.69
CA VAL A 88 6.31 13.62 0.88
C VAL A 88 6.25 14.31 -0.47
N HIS A 89 5.54 15.44 -0.51
CA HIS A 89 5.43 16.26 -1.71
C HIS A 89 6.81 16.57 -2.31
N PRO A 90 7.04 16.41 -3.61
CA PRO A 90 8.36 16.56 -4.23
C PRO A 90 9.08 17.85 -3.84
N ASP A 91 8.41 18.99 -3.85
CA ASP A 91 8.98 20.30 -3.51
C ASP A 91 9.36 20.46 -2.03
N TRP A 92 8.92 19.53 -1.18
CA TRP A 92 9.20 19.52 0.25
C TRP A 92 10.23 18.47 0.67
N ARG A 93 10.75 17.71 -0.28
CA ARG A 93 11.82 16.72 -0.04
C ARG A 93 13.14 17.41 0.33
N GLY A 94 14.06 16.66 0.91
CA GLY A 94 15.37 17.18 1.34
C GLY A 94 15.35 18.01 2.63
N ARG A 95 14.20 18.23 3.25
CA ARG A 95 14.03 19.05 4.48
C ARG A 95 13.92 18.23 5.77
N GLY A 96 14.18 16.93 5.70
CA GLY A 96 14.11 16.02 6.86
C GLY A 96 12.73 15.45 7.19
N ILE A 97 11.66 15.87 6.48
CA ILE A 97 10.28 15.41 6.68
C ILE A 97 10.19 13.88 6.52
N GLY A 98 10.70 13.35 5.40
CA GLY A 98 10.70 11.92 5.13
C GLY A 98 11.40 11.08 6.20
N ARG A 99 12.48 11.61 6.81
CA ARG A 99 13.17 10.92 7.90
C ARG A 99 12.30 10.82 9.16
N GLN A 100 11.58 11.89 9.51
CA GLN A 100 10.67 11.87 10.66
C GLN A 100 9.49 10.94 10.40
N LEU A 101 8.92 11.02 9.20
CA LEU A 101 7.82 10.16 8.77
C LEU A 101 8.21 8.68 8.81
N MET A 102 9.38 8.32 8.27
CA MET A 102 9.90 6.96 8.28
C MET A 102 10.14 6.46 9.72
N ALA A 103 10.75 7.27 10.57
CA ALA A 103 10.99 6.89 11.95
C ALA A 103 9.66 6.59 12.69
N TRP A 104 8.66 7.44 12.49
CA TRP A 104 7.32 7.22 13.04
C TRP A 104 6.65 5.97 12.47
N SER A 105 6.63 5.80 11.14
CA SER A 105 5.99 4.65 10.48
C SER A 105 6.61 3.32 10.91
N VAL A 106 7.94 3.24 10.98
CA VAL A 106 8.65 2.03 11.42
C VAL A 106 8.35 1.74 12.89
N ALA A 107 8.40 2.75 13.76
CA ALA A 107 8.08 2.57 15.19
C ALA A 107 6.63 2.09 15.38
N ARG A 108 5.68 2.65 14.63
CA ARG A 108 4.28 2.23 14.69
C ARG A 108 4.08 0.82 14.14
N ALA A 109 4.73 0.48 13.03
CA ALA A 109 4.71 -0.88 12.49
C ALA A 109 5.26 -1.90 13.49
N GLN A 110 6.34 -1.57 14.20
CA GLN A 110 6.88 -2.42 15.28
C GLN A 110 5.89 -2.58 16.44
N GLN A 111 5.13 -1.54 16.81
CA GLN A 111 4.06 -1.65 17.81
C GLN A 111 2.97 -2.63 17.37
N HIS A 112 2.56 -2.60 16.09
CA HIS A 112 1.63 -3.58 15.54
C HIS A 112 2.15 -5.01 15.63
N LEU A 113 3.44 -5.25 15.36
CA LEU A 113 4.06 -6.56 15.52
C LEU A 113 4.09 -6.99 17.00
N ALA A 114 4.47 -6.08 17.89
CA ALA A 114 4.54 -6.37 19.33
C ALA A 114 3.15 -6.63 19.95
N ALA A 115 2.10 -6.04 19.41
CA ALA A 115 0.72 -6.26 19.84
C ALA A 115 0.06 -7.51 19.24
N SER A 116 0.79 -8.27 18.39
CA SER A 116 0.27 -9.49 17.79
C SER A 116 0.49 -10.67 18.72
N ASP A 117 -0.57 -11.45 18.96
CA ASP A 117 -0.49 -12.72 19.69
C ASP A 117 0.09 -13.88 18.85
N SER A 118 0.40 -13.63 17.58
CA SER A 118 0.94 -14.63 16.66
C SER A 118 2.39 -14.95 16.98
N LEU A 119 2.75 -16.23 16.95
CA LEU A 119 4.13 -16.71 17.07
C LEU A 119 4.90 -16.73 15.74
N LEU A 120 4.25 -16.31 14.65
CA LEU A 120 4.87 -16.21 13.32
C LEU A 120 5.93 -15.08 13.29
N PRO A 121 6.93 -15.18 12.40
CA PRO A 121 7.90 -14.12 12.21
C PRO A 121 7.23 -12.79 11.87
N GLY A 122 7.65 -11.71 12.54
CA GLY A 122 7.15 -10.35 12.27
C GLY A 122 8.04 -9.61 11.27
N TRP A 123 7.44 -8.98 10.28
CA TRP A 123 8.14 -8.21 9.24
C TRP A 123 7.60 -6.79 9.16
N VAL A 124 8.50 -5.80 9.20
CA VAL A 124 8.21 -4.43 8.80
C VAL A 124 8.55 -4.28 7.34
N ILE A 125 7.58 -3.89 6.51
CA ILE A 125 7.70 -3.81 5.06
C ILE A 125 7.53 -2.37 4.59
N MET A 126 8.39 -1.97 3.66
CA MET A 126 8.31 -0.73 2.91
C MET A 126 8.44 -1.06 1.42
N TYR A 127 7.69 -0.36 0.58
CA TYR A 127 7.88 -0.38 -0.86
C TYR A 127 8.52 0.93 -1.32
N ALA A 128 9.40 0.83 -2.29
CA ALA A 128 10.01 1.99 -2.94
C ALA A 128 10.37 1.64 -4.37
N GLU A 129 10.19 2.58 -5.28
CA GLU A 129 10.73 2.47 -6.64
C GLU A 129 12.26 2.41 -6.60
N GLU A 130 12.87 1.54 -7.38
CA GLU A 130 14.33 1.39 -7.45
C GLU A 130 15.01 2.71 -7.87
N THR A 131 14.37 3.45 -8.75
CA THR A 131 14.83 4.77 -9.22
C THR A 131 14.74 5.86 -8.16
N ASN A 132 13.87 5.72 -7.16
CA ASN A 132 13.79 6.63 -6.02
C ASN A 132 14.87 6.31 -4.98
N THR A 133 16.14 6.58 -5.34
CA THR A 133 17.30 6.29 -4.49
C THR A 133 17.25 6.99 -3.14
N ALA A 134 16.49 8.08 -3.00
CA ALA A 134 16.31 8.78 -1.73
C ALA A 134 15.44 7.96 -0.77
N ALA A 135 14.33 7.38 -1.26
CA ALA A 135 13.46 6.50 -0.49
C ALA A 135 14.19 5.21 -0.09
N VAL A 136 14.93 4.60 -1.03
CA VAL A 136 15.74 3.40 -0.75
C VAL A 136 16.74 3.66 0.37
N ARG A 137 17.52 4.75 0.27
CA ARG A 137 18.49 5.13 1.34
C ARG A 137 17.81 5.46 2.66
N LEU A 138 16.61 6.00 2.63
CA LEU A 138 15.83 6.30 3.82
C LEU A 138 15.46 5.01 4.56
N GLY A 139 14.92 4.02 3.85
CA GLY A 139 14.61 2.69 4.39
C GLY A 139 15.83 2.01 4.99
N GLN A 140 16.95 2.00 4.25
CA GLN A 140 18.21 1.41 4.74
C GLN A 140 18.72 2.07 6.03
N ARG A 141 18.63 3.41 6.12
CA ARG A 141 18.99 4.13 7.36
C ARG A 141 18.04 3.87 8.53
N ALA A 142 16.80 3.47 8.24
CA ALA A 142 15.84 3.02 9.24
C ALA A 142 16.04 1.55 9.65
N GLY A 143 17.06 0.87 9.11
CA GLY A 143 17.40 -0.52 9.43
C GLY A 143 16.68 -1.54 8.55
N LEU A 144 16.01 -1.12 7.48
CA LEU A 144 15.39 -2.04 6.53
C LEU A 144 16.42 -2.50 5.49
N ALA A 145 16.36 -3.78 5.10
CA ALA A 145 17.17 -4.35 4.04
C ALA A 145 16.32 -4.53 2.77
N ILE A 146 16.94 -4.46 1.61
CA ILE A 146 16.28 -4.84 0.36
C ILE A 146 16.14 -6.35 0.37
N GLU A 147 14.91 -6.84 0.36
CA GLU A 147 14.60 -8.26 0.43
C GLU A 147 14.21 -8.81 -0.95
N ARG A 148 13.49 -8.02 -1.74
CA ARG A 148 12.98 -8.46 -3.03
C ARG A 148 12.73 -7.31 -4.00
N TYR A 149 12.84 -7.63 -5.28
CA TYR A 149 12.41 -6.77 -6.38
C TYR A 149 11.14 -7.34 -7.01
N PHE A 150 10.22 -6.45 -7.37
CA PHE A 150 9.06 -6.74 -8.21
C PHE A 150 9.25 -6.02 -9.54
N THR A 151 9.06 -6.74 -10.65
CA THR A 151 9.25 -6.17 -11.98
C THR A 151 7.88 -5.91 -12.60
N THR A 152 7.63 -4.67 -13.00
CA THR A 152 6.51 -4.32 -13.86
C THR A 152 6.88 -4.64 -15.31
N MET A 153 6.03 -5.37 -16.00
CA MET A 153 6.22 -5.73 -17.41
C MET A 153 5.21 -4.99 -18.27
N GLU A 154 5.68 -4.41 -19.37
CA GLU A 154 4.85 -3.71 -20.34
C GLU A 154 4.90 -4.42 -21.68
N ARG A 155 3.79 -4.42 -22.41
CA ARG A 155 3.69 -4.91 -23.77
C ARG A 155 3.11 -3.84 -24.68
N PRO A 156 3.79 -3.46 -25.79
CA PRO A 156 3.20 -2.60 -26.81
C PRO A 156 2.00 -3.28 -27.47
N LEU A 157 0.82 -2.66 -27.42
CA LEU A 157 -0.40 -3.21 -28.03
C LEU A 157 -0.43 -3.08 -29.57
N ALA A 158 0.55 -2.39 -30.17
CA ALA A 158 0.74 -2.34 -31.62
C ALA A 158 1.22 -3.68 -32.21
N GLU A 159 1.82 -4.54 -31.39
CA GLU A 159 2.24 -5.87 -31.80
C GLU A 159 1.07 -6.86 -31.74
N PRO A 160 0.95 -7.79 -32.70
CA PRO A 160 -0.10 -8.80 -32.70
C PRO A 160 -0.10 -9.59 -31.39
N ILE A 161 -1.28 -9.72 -30.77
CA ILE A 161 -1.46 -10.59 -29.62
C ILE A 161 -1.46 -12.04 -30.11
N PRO A 162 -0.64 -12.94 -29.54
CA PRO A 162 -0.64 -14.34 -29.92
C PRO A 162 -2.04 -14.95 -29.70
N ASP A 163 -2.52 -15.67 -30.69
CA ASP A 163 -3.71 -16.51 -30.53
C ASP A 163 -3.30 -17.79 -29.78
N ILE A 164 -3.71 -17.88 -28.52
CA ILE A 164 -3.44 -19.04 -27.66
C ILE A 164 -4.73 -19.78 -27.46
N ALA A 165 -4.78 -21.03 -27.93
CA ALA A 165 -5.93 -21.89 -27.75
C ALA A 165 -6.18 -22.15 -26.25
N ILE A 166 -7.44 -21.97 -25.86
CA ILE A 166 -7.91 -22.37 -24.52
C ILE A 166 -8.17 -23.87 -24.54
N PRO A 167 -7.72 -24.66 -23.56
CA PRO A 167 -8.05 -26.08 -23.44
C PRO A 167 -9.57 -26.32 -23.45
N ASP A 168 -10.01 -27.39 -24.08
CA ASP A 168 -11.44 -27.70 -24.29
C ASP A 168 -12.24 -27.85 -22.99
N ASP A 169 -11.56 -28.20 -21.90
CA ASP A 169 -12.13 -28.37 -20.56
C ASP A 169 -12.13 -27.08 -19.72
N VAL A 170 -11.62 -25.96 -20.26
CA VAL A 170 -11.55 -24.66 -19.61
C VAL A 170 -12.53 -23.70 -20.24
N ARG A 171 -13.24 -22.94 -19.41
CA ARG A 171 -14.09 -21.83 -19.85
C ARG A 171 -13.67 -20.54 -19.14
N ILE A 172 -13.46 -19.49 -19.91
CA ILE A 172 -13.31 -18.14 -19.38
C ILE A 172 -14.69 -17.52 -19.28
N ILE A 173 -15.07 -17.10 -18.09
CA ILE A 173 -16.36 -16.47 -17.83
C ILE A 173 -16.15 -15.11 -17.19
N GLN A 174 -17.10 -14.21 -17.37
CA GLN A 174 -17.07 -12.93 -16.67
C GLN A 174 -17.28 -13.15 -15.16
N PHE A 175 -16.55 -12.39 -14.34
CA PHE A 175 -16.78 -12.36 -12.91
C PHE A 175 -18.17 -11.81 -12.58
N THR A 176 -18.81 -12.40 -11.57
CA THR A 176 -20.06 -11.89 -11.00
C THR A 176 -19.97 -11.90 -9.47
N PRO A 177 -20.77 -11.08 -8.76
CA PRO A 177 -20.73 -11.04 -7.30
C PRO A 177 -20.96 -12.41 -6.63
N GLU A 178 -21.75 -13.28 -7.25
CA GLU A 178 -22.01 -14.63 -6.75
C GLU A 178 -20.77 -15.52 -6.74
N LEU A 179 -19.78 -15.20 -7.58
CA LEU A 179 -18.51 -15.92 -7.68
C LEU A 179 -17.47 -15.39 -6.69
N ALA A 180 -17.73 -14.29 -5.99
CA ALA A 180 -16.73 -13.58 -5.19
C ALA A 180 -16.04 -14.48 -4.15
N GLU A 181 -16.82 -15.26 -3.40
CA GLU A 181 -16.23 -16.15 -2.37
C GLU A 181 -15.44 -17.31 -2.99
N ALA A 182 -15.96 -17.94 -4.03
CA ALA A 182 -15.27 -19.02 -4.74
C ALA A 182 -13.94 -18.51 -5.34
N THR A 183 -13.95 -17.31 -5.92
CA THR A 183 -12.77 -16.67 -6.50
C THR A 183 -11.75 -16.31 -5.40
N ARG A 184 -12.20 -15.79 -4.25
CA ARG A 184 -11.35 -15.52 -3.09
C ARG A 184 -10.61 -16.77 -2.61
N LEU A 185 -11.35 -17.88 -2.45
CA LEU A 185 -10.78 -19.15 -2.00
C LEU A 185 -9.78 -19.69 -3.03
N ALA A 186 -10.13 -19.69 -4.31
CA ALA A 186 -9.25 -20.12 -5.40
C ALA A 186 -7.97 -19.28 -5.46
N ARG A 187 -8.10 -17.93 -5.32
CA ARG A 187 -6.94 -17.04 -5.26
C ARG A 187 -6.06 -17.32 -4.04
N ASN A 188 -6.63 -17.48 -2.86
CA ASN A 188 -5.87 -17.78 -1.66
C ASN A 188 -5.12 -19.13 -1.79
N ASP A 189 -5.74 -20.11 -2.42
CA ASP A 189 -5.11 -21.40 -2.70
C ASP A 189 -3.97 -21.27 -3.71
N ALA A 190 -4.20 -20.60 -4.84
CA ALA A 190 -3.23 -20.40 -5.90
C ALA A 190 -2.00 -19.58 -5.45
N PHE A 191 -2.18 -18.65 -4.51
CA PHE A 191 -1.11 -17.79 -3.99
C PHE A 191 -0.49 -18.30 -2.67
N ARG A 192 -0.83 -19.51 -2.22
CA ARG A 192 -0.29 -20.07 -0.98
C ARG A 192 1.24 -20.13 -0.98
N ASP A 193 1.82 -20.50 -2.12
CA ASP A 193 3.26 -20.62 -2.30
C ASP A 193 3.93 -19.34 -2.81
N HIS A 194 3.12 -18.30 -3.11
CA HIS A 194 3.66 -17.05 -3.60
C HIS A 194 4.35 -16.29 -2.46
N TRP A 195 5.60 -15.89 -2.70
CA TRP A 195 6.40 -15.19 -1.70
C TRP A 195 5.72 -13.94 -1.17
N GLY A 196 5.61 -13.83 0.16
CA GLY A 196 5.01 -12.67 0.82
C GLY A 196 3.50 -12.60 0.79
N SER A 197 2.83 -13.44 0.03
CA SER A 197 1.37 -13.48 0.00
C SER A 197 0.80 -13.90 1.36
N GLN A 198 -0.30 -13.27 1.73
CA GLN A 198 -1.12 -13.64 2.88
C GLN A 198 -2.56 -13.82 2.41
N PRO A 199 -3.38 -14.63 3.09
CA PRO A 199 -4.76 -14.85 2.68
C PRO A 199 -5.58 -13.56 2.68
N ASN A 200 -6.42 -13.37 1.67
CA ASN A 200 -7.43 -12.33 1.71
C ASN A 200 -8.57 -12.76 2.63
N VAL A 201 -8.88 -11.96 3.63
CA VAL A 201 -10.09 -12.10 4.42
C VAL A 201 -11.32 -11.56 3.65
N PRO A 202 -12.55 -11.99 3.97
CA PRO A 202 -13.75 -11.57 3.24
C PRO A 202 -13.90 -10.04 3.10
N GLU A 203 -13.60 -9.28 4.16
CA GLU A 203 -13.70 -7.81 4.13
C GLU A 203 -12.75 -7.18 3.10
N THR A 204 -11.47 -7.54 3.13
CA THR A 204 -10.50 -6.99 2.16
C THR A 204 -10.77 -7.46 0.75
N TRP A 205 -11.26 -8.70 0.59
CA TRP A 205 -11.66 -9.22 -0.70
C TRP A 205 -12.85 -8.49 -1.28
N GLN A 206 -13.88 -8.23 -0.47
CA GLN A 206 -15.06 -7.49 -0.91
C GLN A 206 -14.69 -6.09 -1.42
N LYS A 207 -13.85 -5.35 -0.70
CA LYS A 207 -13.35 -4.04 -1.14
C LYS A 207 -12.59 -4.13 -2.46
N PHE A 208 -11.76 -5.15 -2.62
CA PHE A 208 -11.01 -5.36 -3.86
C PHE A 208 -11.92 -5.60 -5.07
N VAL A 209 -12.94 -6.47 -4.97
CA VAL A 209 -13.81 -6.81 -6.10
C VAL A 209 -14.90 -5.79 -6.40
N THR A 210 -15.07 -4.78 -5.54
CA THR A 210 -15.99 -3.65 -5.76
C THR A 210 -15.27 -2.35 -6.10
N GLY A 211 -13.94 -2.34 -6.09
CA GLY A 211 -13.12 -1.17 -6.41
C GLY A 211 -13.03 -0.89 -7.91
N GLU A 212 -12.53 0.30 -8.26
CA GLU A 212 -12.44 0.76 -9.65
C GLU A 212 -11.50 -0.08 -10.53
N ILE A 213 -10.58 -0.85 -9.92
CA ILE A 213 -9.56 -1.61 -10.67
C ILE A 213 -10.00 -3.04 -10.95
N PHE A 214 -11.12 -3.50 -10.41
CA PHE A 214 -11.67 -4.82 -10.64
C PHE A 214 -12.80 -4.73 -11.66
#